data_a722cf580f3c3c529fa3d3123d100561
#
_entry.id   a722cf580f3c3c529fa3d3123d100561
#
_cell.length_a   1.000
_cell.length_b   1.000
_cell.length_c   1.000
_cell.angle_alpha   90.00
_cell.angle_beta   90.00
_cell.angle_gamma   90.00
#
_symmetry.space_group_name_H-M   'P 1'
#
loop_
_entity.id
_entity.type
_entity.pdbx_description
1 polymer ?
#
loop_
_entity_poly.entity_id
_entity_poly.type
_entity_poly.pdbx_seq_one_letter_code
_entity_poly.pdbx_strand_id
1 'polypeptide(L)'
;MAEAAESVVVSFEEFKKLRLIIGRVLEVKDHPSADRLYVLRVDVGGGKEKQLVAGLKGRVPAEQIQGKLIVVADNLKPAVLRGERSEGMLLAATDGDKVTILTPQTEVSPGSVVS
;
A
#
# COMPACT_ATOMS: atom_id res chain seq x y z
N MET A 1 -1.56 11.95 15.48
CA MET A 1 -1.46 11.06 15.18
C MET A 1 -0.96 9.95 15.93
N ALA A 2 -0.06 9.67 16.13
CA ALA A 2 0.36 8.45 16.75
C ALA A 2 -0.08 8.27 18.17
N GLU A 3 -0.67 9.30 18.71
CA GLU A 3 -1.07 9.21 20.10
C GLU A 3 -2.09 8.11 20.33
N ALA A 4 -2.91 7.82 19.35
CA ALA A 4 -3.88 6.75 19.55
C ALA A 4 -3.21 5.40 19.79
N ALA A 5 -2.01 5.21 19.25
CA ALA A 5 -1.32 3.95 19.38
C ALA A 5 -0.74 3.73 20.77
N GLU A 6 -0.65 4.77 21.59
CA GLU A 6 -0.04 4.64 22.90
C GLU A 6 -0.84 3.75 23.85
N SER A 7 -2.16 3.66 23.64
CA SER A 7 -3.00 2.86 24.51
C SER A 7 -3.22 1.45 24.00
N VAL A 8 -2.61 1.09 22.87
CA VAL A 8 -2.82 -0.22 22.26
C VAL A 8 -1.46 -0.87 22.04
N VAL A 9 -1.32 -2.07 22.59
CA VAL A 9 -0.08 -2.84 22.47
C VAL A 9 -0.41 -4.13 21.73
N VAL A 10 0.38 -4.43 20.71
CA VAL A 10 0.19 -5.61 19.88
C VAL A 10 1.32 -6.58 20.17
N SER A 11 0.99 -7.86 20.40
CA SER A 11 1.99 -8.88 20.65
C SER A 11 2.74 -9.22 19.37
N PHE A 12 3.90 -9.84 19.52
CA PHE A 12 4.67 -10.31 18.37
C PHE A 12 3.87 -11.35 17.56
N GLU A 13 3.13 -12.22 18.25
CA GLU A 13 2.30 -13.21 17.56
C GLU A 13 1.23 -12.57 16.71
N GLU A 14 0.63 -11.51 17.22
CA GLU A 14 -0.38 -10.78 16.44
C GLU A 14 0.25 -10.10 15.23
N PHE A 15 1.43 -9.50 15.41
CA PHE A 15 2.12 -8.86 14.31
C PHE A 15 2.50 -9.87 13.22
N LYS A 16 2.90 -11.08 13.62
CA LYS A 16 3.30 -12.12 12.66
C LYS A 16 2.16 -12.60 11.78
N LYS A 17 0.91 -12.36 12.18
CA LYS A 17 -0.23 -12.72 11.33
C LYS A 17 -0.33 -11.83 10.11
N LEU A 18 0.21 -10.63 10.18
CA LEU A 18 0.15 -9.71 9.06
C LEU A 18 1.28 -10.03 8.08
N ARG A 19 0.91 -10.25 6.82
CA ARG A 19 1.89 -10.52 5.79
C ARG A 19 2.21 -9.24 5.04
N LEU A 20 3.44 -8.77 5.18
CA LEU A 20 3.92 -7.60 4.47
C LEU A 20 4.91 -8.06 3.40
N ILE A 21 4.75 -7.54 2.20
CA ILE A 21 5.65 -7.88 1.09
C ILE A 21 6.00 -6.61 0.32
N ILE A 22 7.02 -6.72 -0.52
CA ILE A 22 7.35 -5.67 -1.47
C ILE A 22 6.61 -5.95 -2.75
N GLY A 23 5.98 -4.93 -3.33
CA GLY A 23 5.38 -5.01 -4.65
C GLY A 23 5.86 -3.88 -5.52
N ARG A 24 5.81 -4.06 -6.84
CA ARG A 24 6.15 -3.00 -7.79
C ARG A 24 4.87 -2.45 -8.40
N VAL A 25 4.71 -1.15 -8.35
CA VAL A 25 3.54 -0.51 -8.95
C VAL A 25 3.73 -0.48 -10.46
N LEU A 26 2.87 -1.18 -11.17
CA LEU A 26 2.92 -1.26 -12.62
C LEU A 26 2.16 -0.14 -13.27
N GLU A 27 1.03 0.27 -12.66
CA GLU A 27 0.16 1.28 -13.25
C GLU A 27 -0.59 2.01 -12.14
N VAL A 28 -0.75 3.31 -12.31
CA VAL A 28 -1.54 4.15 -11.42
C VAL A 28 -2.63 4.81 -12.27
N LYS A 29 -3.89 4.64 -11.88
CA LYS A 29 -5.01 5.27 -12.55
C LYS A 29 -5.85 6.03 -11.54
N ASP A 30 -6.50 7.10 -12.00
CA ASP A 30 -7.50 7.77 -11.18
C ASP A 30 -8.68 6.83 -10.99
N HIS A 31 -9.24 6.84 -9.78
CA HIS A 31 -10.48 6.10 -9.54
C HIS A 31 -11.59 6.76 -10.34
N PRO A 32 -12.46 5.97 -11.02
CA PRO A 32 -13.46 6.53 -11.92
C PRO A 32 -14.54 7.35 -11.21
N SER A 33 -14.77 7.16 -9.93
CA SER A 33 -15.85 7.85 -9.23
C SER A 33 -15.46 8.41 -7.88
N ALA A 34 -14.17 8.50 -7.57
CA ALA A 34 -13.72 9.02 -6.27
C ALA A 34 -12.49 9.89 -6.47
N ASP A 35 -12.61 11.15 -6.05
CA ASP A 35 -11.60 12.16 -6.36
C ASP A 35 -10.29 11.99 -5.63
N ARG A 36 -10.28 11.25 -4.53
CA ARG A 36 -9.09 11.14 -3.67
C ARG A 36 -8.45 9.77 -3.73
N LEU A 37 -8.89 8.92 -4.65
CA LEU A 37 -8.41 7.55 -4.75
C LEU A 37 -7.69 7.32 -6.06
N TYR A 38 -6.61 6.56 -5.97
CA TYR A 38 -5.96 5.93 -7.12
C TYR A 38 -6.32 4.45 -7.14
N VAL A 39 -6.36 3.87 -8.31
CA VAL A 39 -6.44 2.43 -8.50
C VAL A 39 -5.07 1.99 -9.03
N LEU A 40 -4.41 1.10 -8.30
CA LEU A 40 -3.07 0.66 -8.62
C LEU A 40 -3.09 -0.79 -9.08
N ARG A 41 -2.27 -1.11 -10.07
CA ARG A 41 -1.99 -2.48 -10.43
C ARG A 41 -0.56 -2.78 -9.99
N VAL A 42 -0.40 -3.80 -9.16
CA VAL A 42 0.86 -4.06 -8.44
C VAL A 42 1.32 -5.48 -8.68
N ASP A 43 2.57 -5.63 -9.12
CA ASP A 43 3.24 -6.92 -9.22
C ASP A 43 3.64 -7.34 -7.80
N VAL A 44 3.09 -8.44 -7.33
CA VAL A 44 3.37 -8.94 -5.98
C VAL A 44 4.27 -10.19 -6.01
N GLY A 45 4.89 -10.45 -7.14
CA GLY A 45 5.82 -11.57 -7.28
C GLY A 45 5.14 -12.84 -7.74
N GLY A 46 5.92 -13.80 -8.16
CA GLY A 46 5.41 -15.10 -8.60
C GLY A 46 4.51 -15.04 -9.82
N GLY A 47 4.63 -13.99 -10.63
CA GLY A 47 3.78 -13.81 -11.79
C GLY A 47 2.37 -13.34 -11.45
N LYS A 48 2.14 -12.88 -10.22
CA LYS A 48 0.82 -12.44 -9.78
C LYS A 48 0.74 -10.94 -9.68
N GLU A 49 -0.44 -10.41 -9.95
CA GLU A 49 -0.73 -8.99 -9.79
C GLU A 49 -1.94 -8.81 -8.90
N LYS A 50 -1.98 -7.70 -8.18
CA LYS A 50 -3.13 -7.34 -7.37
C LYS A 50 -3.53 -5.92 -7.66
N GLN A 51 -4.81 -5.64 -7.48
CA GLN A 51 -5.34 -4.29 -7.55
C GLN A 51 -5.44 -3.73 -6.14
N LEU A 52 -4.88 -2.55 -5.95
CA LEU A 52 -4.99 -1.83 -4.69
C LEU A 52 -5.69 -0.51 -4.96
N VAL A 53 -6.49 -0.06 -3.99
CA VAL A 53 -7.10 1.26 -4.04
C VAL A 53 -6.49 2.07 -2.90
N ALA A 54 -5.92 3.22 -3.22
CA ALA A 54 -5.16 4.00 -2.26
C ALA A 54 -5.62 5.45 -2.22
N GLY A 55 -5.79 5.99 -1.01
CA GLY A 55 -6.24 7.35 -0.80
C GLY A 55 -5.14 8.38 -0.92
N LEU A 56 -4.37 8.33 -1.99
CA LEU A 56 -3.19 9.17 -2.17
C LEU A 56 -3.37 10.27 -3.21
N LYS A 57 -4.46 10.25 -3.97
CA LYS A 57 -4.66 11.26 -5.00
C LYS A 57 -4.86 12.63 -4.37
N GLY A 58 -4.13 13.61 -4.88
CA GLY A 58 -4.12 14.93 -4.31
C GLY A 58 -3.04 15.13 -3.26
N ARG A 59 -2.38 14.04 -2.83
CA ARG A 59 -1.30 14.11 -1.85
C ARG A 59 0.01 13.62 -2.41
N VAL A 60 -0.02 12.57 -3.24
CA VAL A 60 1.18 12.02 -3.87
C VAL A 60 0.91 11.96 -5.36
N PRO A 61 1.69 12.65 -6.19
CA PRO A 61 1.50 12.59 -7.64
C PRO A 61 1.71 11.17 -8.16
N ALA A 62 0.96 10.79 -9.18
CA ALA A 62 1.02 9.45 -9.76
C ALA A 62 2.43 9.08 -10.21
N GLU A 63 3.18 10.03 -10.76
CA GLU A 63 4.51 9.75 -11.24
C GLU A 63 5.51 9.46 -10.12
N GLN A 64 5.17 9.78 -8.87
CA GLN A 64 6.00 9.42 -7.73
C GLN A 64 5.67 8.04 -7.19
N ILE A 65 4.65 7.40 -7.72
CA ILE A 65 4.21 6.06 -7.31
C ILE A 65 4.48 5.05 -8.40
N GLN A 66 4.21 5.41 -9.65
CA GLN A 66 4.33 4.49 -10.75
C GLN A 66 5.76 3.99 -10.93
N GLY A 67 5.92 2.69 -11.07
CA GLY A 67 7.24 2.07 -11.23
C GLY A 67 8.00 1.87 -9.94
N LYS A 68 7.46 2.34 -8.81
CA LYS A 68 8.17 2.26 -7.54
C LYS A 68 7.89 0.94 -6.83
N LEU A 69 8.84 0.54 -6.00
CA LEU A 69 8.62 -0.55 -5.06
C LEU A 69 7.93 0.02 -3.83
N ILE A 70 6.93 -0.70 -3.34
CA ILE A 70 6.14 -0.28 -2.18
C ILE A 70 6.03 -1.43 -1.20
N VAL A 71 5.60 -1.11 0.02
CA VAL A 71 5.29 -2.13 1.03
C VAL A 71 3.79 -2.38 0.98
N VAL A 72 3.39 -3.63 0.84
CA VAL A 72 1.99 -4.03 0.71
C VAL A 72 1.61 -4.94 1.87
N ALA A 73 0.50 -4.61 2.54
CA ALA A 73 -0.15 -5.56 3.44
C ALA A 73 -0.98 -6.49 2.56
N ASP A 74 -0.52 -7.74 2.45
CA ASP A 74 -0.94 -8.65 1.39
C ASP A 74 -2.06 -9.60 1.78
N ASN A 75 -2.27 -9.82 3.07
CA ASN A 75 -3.25 -10.79 3.53
C ASN A 75 -4.44 -10.16 4.26
N LEU A 76 -4.83 -8.98 3.84
CA LEU A 76 -6.04 -8.35 4.34
C LEU A 76 -7.25 -8.87 3.58
N LYS A 77 -8.42 -8.87 4.23
CA LYS A 77 -9.65 -9.15 3.51
C LYS A 77 -9.84 -8.09 2.43
N PRO A 78 -10.23 -8.49 1.23
CA PRO A 78 -10.49 -7.50 0.19
C PRO A 78 -11.60 -6.54 0.60
N ALA A 79 -11.47 -5.29 0.17
CA ALA A 79 -12.47 -4.26 0.43
C ALA A 79 -12.89 -3.64 -0.88
N VAL A 80 -14.13 -3.18 -0.95
CA VAL A 80 -14.62 -2.47 -2.13
C VAL A 80 -14.74 -1.00 -1.75
N LEU A 81 -14.01 -0.15 -2.47
CA LEU A 81 -13.96 1.28 -2.19
C LEU A 81 -14.56 2.02 -3.38
N ARG A 82 -15.77 2.51 -3.20
CA ARG A 82 -16.49 3.23 -4.25
C ARG A 82 -16.59 2.43 -5.54
N GLY A 83 -16.81 1.11 -5.41
CA GLY A 83 -16.98 0.23 -6.56
C GLY A 83 -15.73 -0.46 -7.07
N GLU A 84 -14.55 -0.10 -6.57
CA GLU A 84 -13.30 -0.74 -6.97
C GLU A 84 -12.78 -1.62 -5.85
N ARG A 85 -12.37 -2.82 -6.19
CA ARG A 85 -11.93 -3.82 -5.22
C ARG A 85 -10.44 -3.61 -4.90
N SER A 86 -10.14 -3.51 -3.62
CA SER A 86 -8.75 -3.43 -3.14
C SER A 86 -8.36 -4.75 -2.50
N GLU A 87 -7.31 -5.37 -3.00
CA GLU A 87 -6.86 -6.69 -2.56
C GLU A 87 -5.67 -6.62 -1.62
N GLY A 88 -5.47 -5.50 -1.01
CA GLY A 88 -4.39 -5.24 -0.07
C GLY A 88 -4.31 -3.75 0.20
N MET A 89 -3.24 -3.33 0.86
CA MET A 89 -3.06 -1.93 1.19
C MET A 89 -1.57 -1.59 1.13
N LEU A 90 -1.24 -0.49 0.48
CA LEU A 90 0.13 0.00 0.57
C LEU A 90 0.30 0.80 1.86
N LEU A 91 1.53 0.90 2.33
CA LEU A 91 1.85 1.65 3.53
C LEU A 91 2.48 2.98 3.14
N ALA A 92 2.10 4.01 3.86
CA ALA A 92 2.62 5.35 3.64
C ALA A 92 2.83 6.02 4.99
N ALA A 93 3.77 6.95 5.03
CA ALA A 93 4.03 7.74 6.23
C ALA A 93 3.39 9.10 6.07
N THR A 94 2.81 9.61 7.15
CA THR A 94 2.20 10.93 7.16
C THR A 94 2.91 11.80 8.17
N ASP A 95 3.34 12.97 7.74
CA ASP A 95 3.99 13.96 8.59
C ASP A 95 3.30 15.30 8.30
N GLY A 96 2.35 15.66 9.16
CA GLY A 96 1.53 16.85 8.90
C GLY A 96 0.78 16.72 7.60
N ASP A 97 1.01 17.64 6.68
CA ASP A 97 0.39 17.61 5.37
C ASP A 97 1.14 16.73 4.37
N LYS A 98 2.32 16.28 4.74
CA LYS A 98 3.17 15.51 3.85
C LYS A 98 2.85 14.04 3.95
N VAL A 99 2.62 13.39 2.81
CA VAL A 99 2.39 11.95 2.74
C VAL A 99 3.41 11.38 1.76
N THR A 100 4.08 10.30 2.18
CA THR A 100 5.07 9.65 1.33
C THR A 100 4.91 8.14 1.43
N ILE A 101 5.07 7.45 0.30
CA ILE A 101 5.01 5.99 0.29
C ILE A 101 6.26 5.42 0.94
N LEU A 102 6.14 4.23 1.52
CA LEU A 102 7.29 3.52 2.06
C LEU A 102 7.90 2.67 0.96
N THR A 103 9.21 2.77 0.81
CA THR A 103 9.94 2.01 -0.22
C THR A 103 11.14 1.35 0.43
N PRO A 104 11.64 0.24 -0.14
CA PRO A 104 12.89 -0.33 0.37
C PRO A 104 14.06 0.57 -0.01
N GLN A 105 15.08 0.60 0.83
CA GLN A 105 16.25 1.43 0.60
C GLN A 105 17.02 1.01 -0.66
N THR A 106 17.04 -0.29 -0.93
CA THR A 106 17.67 -0.81 -2.15
C THR A 106 16.66 -1.64 -2.89
N GLU A 107 16.90 -1.88 -4.17
CA GLU A 107 15.96 -2.64 -4.97
C GLU A 107 15.99 -4.11 -4.55
N VAL A 108 14.79 -4.68 -4.38
CA VAL A 108 14.59 -6.11 -4.12
C VAL A 108 13.48 -6.59 -5.03
N SER A 109 13.32 -7.89 -5.14
CA SER A 109 12.30 -8.44 -6.03
C SER A 109 10.91 -8.29 -5.45
N PRO A 110 9.89 -8.06 -6.30
CA PRO A 110 8.50 -8.14 -5.83
C PRO A 110 8.23 -9.49 -5.17
N GLY A 111 7.48 -9.46 -4.09
CA GLY A 111 7.20 -10.65 -3.29
C GLY A 111 8.16 -10.84 -2.14
N SER A 112 9.23 -10.04 -2.04
CA SER A 112 10.14 -10.11 -0.90
C SER A 112 9.37 -9.84 0.39
N VAL A 113 9.63 -10.65 1.41
CA VAL A 113 8.89 -10.55 2.68
C VAL A 113 9.47 -9.43 3.52
N VAL A 114 8.58 -8.65 4.11
CA VAL A 114 8.93 -7.58 5.06
C VAL A 114 8.57 -8.05 6.45
N SER A 115 9.49 -7.96 7.35
CA SER A 115 9.25 -8.44 8.71
C SER A 115 9.85 -7.51 9.76
#